data_8c36bbb2f17b30bfd6a8cc6f64030d29
#
_entry.id   8c36bbb2f17b30bfd6a8cc6f64030d29
#
_cell.length_a   1.000
_cell.length_b   1.000
_cell.length_c   1.000
_cell.angle_alpha   90.00
_cell.angle_beta   90.00
_cell.angle_gamma   90.00
#
_symmetry.space_group_name_H-M   'P 1'
#
loop_
_entity.id
_entity.type
_entity.pdbx_description
1 polymer ?
#
loop_
_entity_poly.entity_id
_entity_poly.type
_entity_poly.pdbx_seq_one_letter_code
_entity_poly.pdbx_strand_id
1 'polypeptide(L)'
;MTASAAVSTKVTPKWLEPAVASLRAARAADHMPHALMIHDTVGGGGDWLAEWVASLALCLSPNDAPCGKCVGCTRVAANQHPDLVRVHPIEDSKQLRIEQVRELASELSLTSHQGGYKVGILSPADSMNRFAANALLKTLEEPSARTLLILVATQPSRLPATIMSRCQKLKVRAPSRAESIEWLQATRGAGDWAGVLDVLGDAPFLAAEADPKAIPALGAETRRALEEIEAGAADPVTTAERWHRSETALRLKCFENWLTDRIRGPFLSAPSGEIRSAAHLPRGLSIMNIRSLIELAEGVRDLRSSLDVPLNRSLALELLFRRLASQRQASRG
;
A
#
# COMPACT_ATOMS: atom_id res chain seq x y z
N MET A 1 -10.95 -7.86 -2.01
CA MET A 1 -9.69 -8.21 -2.72
C MET A 1 -8.99 -9.20 -1.84
N THR A 2 -9.04 -10.46 -2.22
CA THR A 2 -8.46 -11.62 -1.54
C THR A 2 -6.98 -11.38 -1.27
N ALA A 3 -6.50 -11.87 -0.13
CA ALA A 3 -5.10 -11.87 0.25
C ALA A 3 -4.26 -12.25 -0.97
N SER A 4 -3.49 -11.28 -1.47
CA SER A 4 -2.59 -11.42 -2.59
C SER A 4 -1.80 -12.71 -2.42
N ALA A 5 -1.92 -13.62 -3.34
CA ALA A 5 -0.97 -14.71 -3.48
C ALA A 5 0.40 -14.03 -3.54
N ALA A 6 1.18 -14.16 -2.48
CA ALA A 6 2.47 -13.50 -2.34
C ALA A 6 3.19 -13.68 -3.67
N VAL A 7 3.48 -12.55 -4.33
CA VAL A 7 4.21 -12.57 -5.60
C VAL A 7 5.50 -13.32 -5.32
N SER A 8 5.53 -14.61 -5.65
CA SER A 8 6.68 -15.49 -5.45
C SER A 8 7.76 -15.05 -6.44
N THR A 9 8.34 -13.88 -6.16
CA THR A 9 9.43 -13.37 -6.95
C THR A 9 10.72 -13.90 -6.35
N LYS A 10 11.44 -14.68 -7.13
CA LYS A 10 12.81 -15.10 -6.81
C LYS A 10 13.80 -13.93 -6.77
N VAL A 11 13.35 -12.76 -7.22
CA VAL A 11 14.17 -11.55 -7.33
C VAL A 11 13.83 -10.61 -6.20
N THR A 12 14.78 -10.42 -5.29
CA THR A 12 14.67 -9.41 -4.23
C THR A 12 14.64 -8.01 -4.84
N PRO A 13 13.63 -7.17 -4.53
CA PRO A 13 13.63 -5.80 -5.01
C PRO A 13 14.81 -5.00 -4.43
N LYS A 14 15.46 -4.18 -5.25
CA LYS A 14 16.64 -3.39 -4.84
C LYS A 14 16.39 -2.52 -3.60
N TRP A 15 15.20 -1.94 -3.47
CA TRP A 15 14.85 -1.11 -2.32
C TRP A 15 14.64 -1.89 -1.02
N LEU A 16 14.45 -3.22 -1.09
CA LEU A 16 14.34 -4.11 0.07
C LEU A 16 15.65 -4.78 0.44
N GLU A 17 16.67 -4.74 -0.42
CA GLU A 17 17.97 -5.37 -0.17
C GLU A 17 18.63 -4.95 1.17
N PRO A 18 18.62 -3.66 1.59
CA PRO A 18 19.20 -3.27 2.87
C PRO A 18 18.48 -3.92 4.07
N ALA A 19 17.13 -4.03 4.00
CA ALA A 19 16.35 -4.70 5.03
C ALA A 19 16.63 -6.20 5.07
N VAL A 20 16.68 -6.85 3.91
CA VAL A 20 17.02 -8.26 3.73
C VAL A 20 18.41 -8.56 4.29
N ALA A 21 19.42 -7.75 3.97
CA ALA A 21 20.78 -7.92 4.45
C ALA A 21 20.88 -7.81 5.99
N SER A 22 20.21 -6.79 6.56
CA SER A 22 20.17 -6.59 8.01
C SER A 22 19.53 -7.77 8.75
N LEU A 23 18.41 -8.29 8.24
CA LEU A 23 17.69 -9.41 8.84
C LEU A 23 18.45 -10.73 8.70
N ARG A 24 19.15 -10.97 7.59
CA ARG A 24 20.06 -12.10 7.44
C ARG A 24 21.19 -12.07 8.47
N ALA A 25 21.79 -10.90 8.67
CA ALA A 25 22.84 -10.72 9.67
C ALA A 25 22.31 -10.99 11.09
N ALA A 26 21.11 -10.48 11.43
CA ALA A 26 20.47 -10.74 12.71
C ALA A 26 20.20 -12.25 12.92
N ARG A 27 19.72 -12.95 11.88
CA ARG A 27 19.49 -14.41 11.92
C ARG A 27 20.79 -15.20 12.10
N ALA A 28 21.86 -14.80 11.39
CA ALA A 28 23.17 -15.46 11.50
C ALA A 28 23.81 -15.27 12.87
N ALA A 29 23.57 -14.13 13.52
CA ALA A 29 24.04 -13.82 14.87
C ALA A 29 23.12 -14.36 15.98
N ASP A 30 22.06 -15.10 15.66
CA ASP A 30 21.00 -15.56 16.60
C ASP A 30 20.35 -14.41 17.40
N HIS A 31 20.26 -13.22 16.78
CA HIS A 31 19.70 -12.00 17.39
C HIS A 31 18.44 -11.52 16.66
N MET A 32 17.58 -12.46 16.23
CA MET A 32 16.30 -12.11 15.66
C MET A 32 15.40 -11.46 16.73
N PRO A 33 14.72 -10.34 16.42
CA PRO A 33 13.79 -9.74 17.37
C PRO A 33 12.59 -10.66 17.61
N HIS A 34 12.00 -10.57 18.81
CA HIS A 34 10.72 -11.24 19.09
C HIS A 34 9.52 -10.56 18.41
N ALA A 35 9.64 -9.26 18.10
CA ALA A 35 8.61 -8.50 17.41
C ALA A 35 9.24 -7.50 16.42
N LEU A 36 8.77 -7.53 15.18
CA LEU A 36 9.21 -6.67 14.07
C LEU A 36 8.03 -5.86 13.55
N MET A 37 8.19 -4.53 13.51
CA MET A 37 7.25 -3.61 12.88
C MET A 37 7.80 -3.16 11.53
N ILE A 38 7.21 -3.64 10.45
CA ILE A 38 7.51 -3.21 9.08
C ILE A 38 6.65 -2.01 8.74
N HIS A 39 7.27 -0.84 8.63
CA HIS A 39 6.61 0.36 8.15
C HIS A 39 6.78 0.42 6.63
N ASP A 40 5.71 0.16 5.90
CA ASP A 40 5.68 0.11 4.44
C ASP A 40 4.90 1.29 3.84
N THR A 41 5.08 1.52 2.56
CA THR A 41 4.17 2.29 1.72
C THR A 41 3.19 1.34 1.02
N VAL A 42 2.01 1.82 0.65
CA VAL A 42 1.02 0.97 -0.06
C VAL A 42 1.65 0.36 -1.32
N GLY A 43 1.72 -0.97 -1.36
CA GLY A 43 2.33 -1.70 -2.48
C GLY A 43 3.85 -1.59 -2.58
N GLY A 44 4.55 -1.15 -1.52
CA GLY A 44 6.00 -1.05 -1.45
C GLY A 44 6.73 -2.37 -1.20
N GLY A 45 6.02 -3.40 -0.74
CA GLY A 45 6.55 -4.76 -0.56
C GLY A 45 6.69 -5.18 0.90
N GLY A 46 6.03 -4.52 1.84
CA GLY A 46 6.05 -4.89 3.26
C GLY A 46 5.53 -6.30 3.51
N ASP A 47 4.45 -6.69 2.83
CA ASP A 47 3.91 -8.06 2.92
C ASP A 47 4.89 -9.08 2.35
N TRP A 48 5.51 -8.79 1.21
CA TRP A 48 6.57 -9.64 0.66
C TRP A 48 7.74 -9.79 1.63
N LEU A 49 8.15 -8.69 2.25
CA LEU A 49 9.23 -8.72 3.24
C LEU A 49 8.84 -9.53 4.48
N ALA A 50 7.60 -9.42 4.95
CA ALA A 50 7.08 -10.21 6.08
C ALA A 50 7.13 -11.72 5.77
N GLU A 51 6.68 -12.14 4.59
CA GLU A 51 6.77 -13.52 4.13
C GLU A 51 8.22 -14.01 3.97
N TRP A 52 9.09 -13.13 3.45
CA TRP A 52 10.50 -13.42 3.35
C TRP A 52 11.16 -13.61 4.73
N VAL A 53 10.81 -12.76 5.71
CA VAL A 53 11.30 -12.88 7.11
C VAL A 53 10.78 -14.15 7.77
N ALA A 54 9.51 -14.52 7.53
CA ALA A 54 8.98 -15.79 8.02
C ALA A 54 9.75 -16.98 7.43
N SER A 55 10.02 -16.95 6.12
CA SER A 55 10.85 -17.95 5.46
C SER A 55 12.28 -18.01 6.02
N LEU A 56 12.87 -16.86 6.36
CA LEU A 56 14.17 -16.76 7.00
C LEU A 56 14.19 -17.42 8.39
N ALA A 57 13.17 -17.12 9.21
CA ALA A 57 13.07 -17.66 10.58
C ALA A 57 12.79 -19.16 10.62
N LEU A 58 11.96 -19.65 9.68
CA LEU A 58 11.51 -21.05 9.61
C LEU A 58 12.40 -21.94 8.73
N CYS A 59 13.43 -21.37 8.11
CA CYS A 59 14.37 -22.12 7.30
C CYS A 59 15.23 -23.04 8.15
N LEU A 60 15.34 -24.31 7.74
CA LEU A 60 16.15 -25.33 8.41
C LEU A 60 17.63 -25.29 8.00
N SER A 61 17.99 -24.50 6.98
CA SER A 61 19.38 -24.33 6.57
C SER A 61 20.09 -23.33 7.49
N PRO A 62 21.23 -23.67 8.09
CA PRO A 62 21.95 -22.77 8.98
C PRO A 62 22.65 -21.61 8.25
N ASN A 63 23.17 -21.86 7.04
CA ASN A 63 24.08 -20.93 6.36
C ASN A 63 23.49 -20.20 5.15
N ASP A 64 22.34 -20.66 4.62
CA ASP A 64 21.74 -20.13 3.39
C ASP A 64 20.25 -19.86 3.58
N ALA A 65 19.90 -19.19 4.67
CA ALA A 65 18.50 -18.89 4.96
C ALA A 65 18.07 -17.56 4.31
N PRO A 66 16.85 -17.53 3.71
CA PRO A 66 15.99 -18.65 3.38
C PRO A 66 16.48 -19.40 2.13
N CYS A 67 16.68 -20.71 2.23
CA CYS A 67 17.25 -21.51 1.14
C CYS A 67 16.27 -21.87 0.02
N GLY A 68 14.97 -21.66 0.22
CA GLY A 68 13.90 -21.92 -0.76
C GLY A 68 13.60 -23.39 -1.07
N LYS A 69 14.41 -24.34 -0.55
CA LYS A 69 14.32 -25.78 -0.93
C LYS A 69 14.12 -26.75 0.25
N CYS A 70 14.37 -26.34 1.51
CA CYS A 70 14.10 -27.19 2.67
C CYS A 70 12.60 -27.30 2.95
N VAL A 71 12.22 -28.29 3.75
CA VAL A 71 10.81 -28.55 4.11
C VAL A 71 10.15 -27.31 4.75
N GLY A 72 10.88 -26.55 5.59
CA GLY A 72 10.40 -25.30 6.14
C GLY A 72 10.05 -24.28 5.04
N CYS A 73 10.99 -23.98 4.15
CA CYS A 73 10.78 -23.01 3.06
C CYS A 73 9.66 -23.45 2.09
N THR A 74 9.60 -24.73 1.73
CA THR A 74 8.56 -25.24 0.82
C THR A 74 7.17 -25.17 1.45
N ARG A 75 7.04 -25.46 2.76
CA ARG A 75 5.76 -25.34 3.49
C ARG A 75 5.33 -23.88 3.65
N VAL A 76 6.27 -22.97 3.90
CA VAL A 76 5.94 -21.52 3.92
C VAL A 76 5.40 -21.07 2.57
N ALA A 77 6.08 -21.43 1.48
CA ALA A 77 5.64 -21.10 0.11
C ALA A 77 4.29 -21.73 -0.27
N ALA A 78 3.99 -22.92 0.25
CA ALA A 78 2.72 -23.61 0.05
C ALA A 78 1.60 -23.15 1.01
N ASN A 79 1.87 -22.17 1.88
CA ASN A 79 0.93 -21.72 2.95
C ASN A 79 0.49 -22.86 3.91
N GLN A 80 1.40 -23.81 4.20
CA GLN A 80 1.12 -25.02 4.97
C GLN A 80 2.08 -25.24 6.17
N HIS A 81 2.85 -24.20 6.56
CA HIS A 81 3.78 -24.34 7.67
C HIS A 81 3.04 -24.29 9.02
N PRO A 82 3.12 -25.33 9.88
CA PRO A 82 2.36 -25.40 11.13
C PRO A 82 2.77 -24.33 12.16
N ASP A 83 3.99 -23.81 12.08
CA ASP A 83 4.52 -22.78 12.98
C ASP A 83 4.43 -21.37 12.36
N LEU A 84 3.60 -21.15 11.33
CA LEU A 84 3.35 -19.86 10.71
C LEU A 84 1.86 -19.54 10.67
N VAL A 85 1.48 -18.49 11.37
CA VAL A 85 0.11 -17.99 11.41
C VAL A 85 0.03 -16.64 10.71
N ARG A 86 -0.89 -16.49 9.77
CA ARG A 86 -1.15 -15.24 9.06
C ARG A 86 -2.52 -14.71 9.43
N VAL A 87 -2.59 -13.43 9.77
CA VAL A 87 -3.84 -12.78 10.14
C VAL A 87 -4.06 -11.56 9.23
N HIS A 88 -5.16 -11.63 8.49
CA HIS A 88 -5.65 -10.58 7.62
C HIS A 88 -7.11 -10.26 7.97
N PRO A 89 -7.63 -9.07 7.61
CA PRO A 89 -9.05 -8.77 7.73
C PRO A 89 -9.90 -9.80 6.96
N ILE A 90 -11.05 -10.18 7.53
CA ILE A 90 -12.03 -11.05 6.88
C ILE A 90 -12.68 -10.30 5.71
N GLU A 91 -13.12 -11.01 4.66
CA GLU A 91 -13.58 -10.44 3.38
C GLU A 91 -14.56 -9.26 3.47
N ASP A 92 -15.46 -9.25 4.47
CA ASP A 92 -16.43 -8.17 4.67
C ASP A 92 -15.96 -7.08 5.64
N SER A 93 -14.72 -7.12 6.10
CA SER A 93 -14.20 -6.18 7.10
C SER A 93 -12.86 -5.60 6.67
N LYS A 94 -12.72 -4.29 6.77
CA LYS A 94 -11.41 -3.63 6.63
C LYS A 94 -10.60 -3.63 7.93
N GLN A 95 -11.17 -4.17 9.03
CA GLN A 95 -10.56 -4.18 10.35
C GLN A 95 -10.23 -5.59 10.81
N LEU A 96 -9.10 -5.71 11.47
CA LEU A 96 -8.72 -6.92 12.20
C LEU A 96 -9.55 -7.03 13.47
N ARG A 97 -10.26 -8.15 13.62
CA ARG A 97 -11.12 -8.40 14.80
C ARG A 97 -10.27 -8.85 15.97
N ILE A 98 -10.73 -8.52 17.18
CA ILE A 98 -10.05 -8.90 18.44
C ILE A 98 -9.91 -10.42 18.58
N GLU A 99 -10.89 -11.20 18.09
CA GLU A 99 -10.88 -12.66 18.13
C GLU A 99 -9.71 -13.23 17.33
N GLN A 100 -9.46 -12.71 16.10
CA GLN A 100 -8.34 -13.13 15.25
C GLN A 100 -7.00 -12.85 15.93
N VAL A 101 -6.88 -11.69 16.59
CA VAL A 101 -5.66 -11.30 17.29
C VAL A 101 -5.43 -12.13 18.55
N ARG A 102 -6.49 -12.50 19.28
CA ARG A 102 -6.41 -13.41 20.43
C ARG A 102 -6.02 -14.82 20.02
N GLU A 103 -6.57 -15.31 18.92
CA GLU A 103 -6.20 -16.61 18.36
C GLU A 103 -4.72 -16.63 17.98
N LEU A 104 -4.24 -15.60 17.26
CA LEU A 104 -2.82 -15.44 16.96
C LEU A 104 -1.96 -15.46 18.22
N ALA A 105 -2.32 -14.68 19.25
CA ALA A 105 -1.58 -14.61 20.52
C ALA A 105 -1.54 -15.98 21.23
N SER A 106 -2.66 -16.71 21.22
CA SER A 106 -2.75 -18.07 21.75
C SER A 106 -1.85 -19.03 21.00
N GLU A 107 -1.90 -19.02 19.68
CA GLU A 107 -1.04 -19.84 18.83
C GLU A 107 0.45 -19.57 19.05
N LEU A 108 0.84 -18.30 19.20
CA LEU A 108 2.23 -17.91 19.46
C LEU A 108 2.71 -18.32 20.86
N SER A 109 1.83 -18.57 21.80
CA SER A 109 2.16 -19.04 23.15
C SER A 109 2.49 -20.54 23.21
N LEU A 110 2.07 -21.31 22.20
CA LEU A 110 2.35 -22.75 22.12
C LEU A 110 3.81 -23.01 21.70
N THR A 111 4.32 -24.18 22.04
CA THR A 111 5.62 -24.62 21.56
C THR A 111 5.63 -24.88 20.05
N SER A 112 6.75 -24.59 19.41
CA SER A 112 6.91 -24.87 17.98
C SER A 112 6.88 -26.37 17.70
N HIS A 113 6.19 -26.78 16.63
CA HIS A 113 6.12 -28.17 16.19
C HIS A 113 7.46 -28.72 15.70
N GLN A 114 8.34 -27.86 15.20
CA GLN A 114 9.64 -28.25 14.65
C GLN A 114 10.83 -27.87 15.55
N GLY A 115 10.58 -27.38 16.77
CA GLY A 115 11.62 -26.93 17.70
C GLY A 115 12.37 -25.65 17.29
N GLY A 116 11.90 -24.96 16.23
CA GLY A 116 12.43 -23.72 15.72
C GLY A 116 11.62 -22.49 16.17
N TYR A 117 11.53 -21.48 15.31
CA TYR A 117 10.70 -20.30 15.53
C TYR A 117 9.21 -20.62 15.34
N LYS A 118 8.39 -19.91 16.11
CA LYS A 118 6.95 -19.76 15.84
C LYS A 118 6.71 -18.33 15.38
N VAL A 119 6.09 -18.18 14.20
CA VAL A 119 5.98 -16.89 13.49
C VAL A 119 4.53 -16.50 13.32
N GLY A 120 4.22 -15.27 13.68
CA GLY A 120 2.93 -14.65 13.40
C GLY A 120 3.08 -13.45 12.46
N ILE A 121 2.31 -13.38 11.38
CA ILE A 121 2.22 -12.21 10.51
C ILE A 121 0.84 -11.59 10.69
N LEU A 122 0.80 -10.29 10.92
CA LEU A 122 -0.42 -9.52 11.06
C LEU A 122 -0.35 -8.32 10.10
N SER A 123 -1.18 -8.35 9.06
CA SER A 123 -1.21 -7.34 8.01
C SER A 123 -2.63 -7.08 7.49
N PRO A 124 -3.03 -5.81 7.36
CA PRO A 124 -2.37 -4.59 7.83
C PRO A 124 -2.57 -4.37 9.33
N ALA A 125 -1.51 -4.18 10.09
CA ALA A 125 -1.57 -4.06 11.54
C ALA A 125 -2.28 -2.77 12.00
N ASP A 126 -2.19 -1.69 11.24
CA ASP A 126 -2.87 -0.41 11.47
C ASP A 126 -4.39 -0.46 11.24
N SER A 127 -4.94 -1.61 10.82
CA SER A 127 -6.37 -1.89 10.79
C SER A 127 -6.94 -2.41 12.12
N MET A 128 -6.07 -2.69 13.12
CA MET A 128 -6.51 -3.06 14.45
C MET A 128 -7.19 -1.90 15.18
N ASN A 129 -8.31 -2.18 15.83
CA ASN A 129 -8.85 -1.26 16.83
C ASN A 129 -8.06 -1.37 18.15
N ARG A 130 -8.32 -0.45 19.08
CA ARG A 130 -7.63 -0.40 20.39
C ARG A 130 -7.75 -1.70 21.19
N PHE A 131 -8.89 -2.40 21.11
CA PHE A 131 -9.11 -3.65 21.84
C PHE A 131 -8.30 -4.81 21.27
N ALA A 132 -8.25 -4.93 19.94
CA ALA A 132 -7.41 -5.90 19.24
C ALA A 132 -5.91 -5.63 19.52
N ALA A 133 -5.48 -4.37 19.48
CA ALA A 133 -4.12 -3.99 19.80
C ALA A 133 -3.73 -4.36 21.24
N ASN A 134 -4.60 -4.14 22.20
CA ASN A 134 -4.35 -4.51 23.60
C ASN A 134 -4.21 -6.03 23.80
N ALA A 135 -4.87 -6.84 22.97
CA ALA A 135 -4.75 -8.30 23.07
C ALA A 135 -3.33 -8.82 22.76
N LEU A 136 -2.52 -8.05 21.99
CA LEU A 136 -1.12 -8.39 21.69
C LEU A 136 -0.12 -8.01 22.78
N LEU A 137 -0.50 -7.12 23.72
CA LEU A 137 0.47 -6.54 24.67
C LEU A 137 1.16 -7.61 25.51
N LYS A 138 0.41 -8.61 26.00
CA LYS A 138 1.01 -9.71 26.78
C LYS A 138 2.05 -10.48 25.99
N THR A 139 1.77 -10.83 24.74
CA THR A 139 2.70 -11.54 23.84
C THR A 139 3.95 -10.70 23.54
N LEU A 140 3.82 -9.37 23.47
CA LEU A 140 4.93 -8.45 23.26
C LEU A 140 5.78 -8.21 24.51
N GLU A 141 5.18 -8.28 25.70
CA GLU A 141 5.87 -8.09 27.01
C GLU A 141 6.56 -9.36 27.49
N GLU A 142 5.92 -10.50 27.29
CA GLU A 142 6.41 -11.81 27.74
C GLU A 142 6.41 -12.80 26.55
N PRO A 143 7.29 -12.59 25.56
CA PRO A 143 7.32 -13.45 24.38
C PRO A 143 7.81 -14.86 24.77
N SER A 144 7.16 -15.88 24.22
CA SER A 144 7.64 -17.26 24.33
C SER A 144 8.99 -17.40 23.61
N ALA A 145 9.82 -18.34 24.04
CA ALA A 145 11.12 -18.56 23.43
C ALA A 145 10.97 -18.84 21.92
N ARG A 146 11.80 -18.20 21.10
CA ARG A 146 11.80 -18.30 19.63
C ARG A 146 10.46 -17.93 18.99
N THR A 147 9.76 -16.98 19.55
CA THR A 147 8.58 -16.36 18.92
C THR A 147 9.00 -15.13 18.11
N LEU A 148 8.43 -14.99 16.91
CA LEU A 148 8.60 -13.82 16.07
C LEU A 148 7.22 -13.31 15.61
N LEU A 149 6.83 -12.14 16.10
CA LEU A 149 5.62 -11.43 15.64
C LEU A 149 6.03 -10.37 14.61
N ILE A 150 5.45 -10.43 13.41
CA ILE A 150 5.69 -9.48 12.32
C ILE A 150 4.41 -8.66 12.11
N LEU A 151 4.51 -7.36 12.32
CA LEU A 151 3.44 -6.40 12.11
C LEU A 151 3.74 -5.58 10.86
N VAL A 152 2.88 -5.61 9.85
CA VAL A 152 3.02 -4.77 8.64
C VAL A 152 2.02 -3.63 8.73
N ALA A 153 2.49 -2.38 8.63
CA ALA A 153 1.63 -1.21 8.74
C ALA A 153 2.04 -0.13 7.73
N THR A 154 1.06 0.47 7.08
CA THR A 154 1.26 1.63 6.20
C THR A 154 1.12 2.95 6.97
N GLN A 155 0.36 2.95 8.04
CA GLN A 155 0.13 4.10 8.94
C GLN A 155 0.43 3.72 10.41
N PRO A 156 1.71 3.53 10.79
CA PRO A 156 2.06 3.10 12.14
C PRO A 156 1.57 4.06 13.24
N SER A 157 1.33 5.33 12.91
CA SER A 157 0.77 6.32 13.85
C SER A 157 -0.63 5.99 14.35
N ARG A 158 -1.36 5.09 13.66
CA ARG A 158 -2.66 4.58 14.13
C ARG A 158 -2.54 3.50 15.21
N LEU A 159 -1.35 2.92 15.37
CA LEU A 159 -1.09 1.93 16.40
C LEU A 159 -0.78 2.59 17.74
N PRO A 160 -1.20 1.99 18.87
CA PRO A 160 -0.85 2.46 20.19
C PRO A 160 0.68 2.54 20.40
N ALA A 161 1.14 3.59 21.08
CA ALA A 161 2.56 3.76 21.39
C ALA A 161 3.12 2.57 22.21
N THR A 162 2.28 1.89 22.99
CA THR A 162 2.62 0.68 23.75
C THR A 162 3.06 -0.49 22.86
N ILE A 163 2.47 -0.67 21.68
CA ILE A 163 2.92 -1.66 20.70
C ILE A 163 4.21 -1.18 20.03
N MET A 164 4.21 0.09 19.60
CA MET A 164 5.34 0.67 18.88
C MET A 164 6.65 0.69 19.68
N SER A 165 6.58 0.78 21.00
CA SER A 165 7.75 0.78 21.89
C SER A 165 8.37 -0.61 22.11
N ARG A 166 7.61 -1.68 21.81
CA ARG A 166 8.02 -3.09 22.03
C ARG A 166 8.44 -3.81 20.75
N CYS A 167 8.29 -3.16 19.60
CA CYS A 167 8.67 -3.70 18.31
C CYS A 167 9.98 -3.08 17.82
N GLN A 168 10.86 -3.89 17.26
CA GLN A 168 11.95 -3.37 16.43
C GLN A 168 11.36 -2.78 15.15
N LYS A 169 11.65 -1.52 14.89
CA LYS A 169 11.10 -0.79 13.73
C LYS A 169 11.98 -0.99 12.51
N LEU A 170 11.38 -1.43 11.44
CA LEU A 170 12.01 -1.56 10.12
C LEU A 170 11.23 -0.71 9.13
N LYS A 171 11.83 0.40 8.68
CA LYS A 171 11.20 1.25 7.67
C LYS A 171 11.63 0.77 6.28
N VAL A 172 10.65 0.38 5.48
CA VAL A 172 10.87 0.08 4.06
C VAL A 172 11.05 1.40 3.32
N ARG A 173 12.13 1.51 2.56
CA ARG A 173 12.35 2.66 1.68
C ARG A 173 11.35 2.61 0.53
N ALA A 174 10.70 3.73 0.25
CA ALA A 174 9.89 3.83 -0.95
C ALA A 174 10.78 3.62 -2.20
N PRO A 175 10.37 2.77 -3.15
CA PRO A 175 11.10 2.60 -4.39
C PRO A 175 11.08 3.87 -5.23
N SER A 176 12.13 4.12 -5.98
CA SER A 176 12.06 5.09 -7.08
C SER A 176 11.24 4.51 -8.24
N ARG A 177 10.69 5.39 -9.09
CA ARG A 177 9.95 4.96 -10.28
C ARG A 177 10.80 4.07 -11.20
N ALA A 178 12.07 4.40 -11.38
CA ALA A 178 13.00 3.62 -12.19
C ALA A 178 13.23 2.21 -11.63
N GLU A 179 13.46 2.08 -10.32
CA GLU A 179 13.60 0.79 -9.65
C GLU A 179 12.32 -0.05 -9.75
N SER A 180 11.15 0.59 -9.63
CA SER A 180 9.85 -0.08 -9.78
C SER A 180 9.68 -0.66 -11.18
N ILE A 181 9.96 0.12 -12.23
CA ILE A 181 9.85 -0.32 -13.62
C ILE A 181 10.84 -1.45 -13.92
N GLU A 182 12.10 -1.30 -13.49
CA GLU A 182 13.14 -2.33 -13.69
C GLU A 182 12.73 -3.66 -13.04
N TRP A 183 12.24 -3.60 -11.81
CA TRP A 183 11.79 -4.80 -11.09
C TRP A 183 10.56 -5.45 -11.74
N LEU A 184 9.58 -4.64 -12.19
CA LEU A 184 8.39 -5.13 -12.90
C LEU A 184 8.75 -5.80 -14.21
N GLN A 185 9.66 -5.21 -15.00
CA GLN A 185 10.19 -5.83 -16.23
C GLN A 185 10.91 -7.15 -15.95
N ALA A 186 11.72 -7.21 -14.90
CA ALA A 186 12.44 -8.42 -14.52
C ALA A 186 11.53 -9.55 -14.02
N THR A 187 10.40 -9.21 -13.37
CA THR A 187 9.52 -10.18 -12.70
C THR A 187 8.29 -10.57 -13.52
N ARG A 188 7.77 -9.65 -14.34
CA ARG A 188 6.54 -9.79 -15.13
C ARG A 188 6.75 -9.72 -16.64
N GLY A 189 7.97 -9.37 -17.08
CA GLY A 189 8.28 -9.21 -18.50
C GLY A 189 7.92 -7.83 -19.03
N ALA A 190 7.95 -7.70 -20.37
CA ALA A 190 7.68 -6.45 -21.06
C ALA A 190 6.22 -6.01 -20.91
N GLY A 191 6.02 -4.70 -20.63
CA GLY A 191 4.71 -4.09 -20.49
C GLY A 191 4.82 -2.57 -20.29
N ASP A 192 3.71 -1.86 -20.42
CA ASP A 192 3.63 -0.43 -20.08
C ASP A 192 3.53 -0.22 -18.56
N TRP A 193 4.60 -0.59 -17.88
CA TRP A 193 4.67 -0.44 -16.42
C TRP A 193 4.69 1.02 -15.97
N ALA A 194 5.19 1.90 -16.81
CA ALA A 194 5.13 3.33 -16.55
C ALA A 194 3.69 3.83 -16.50
N GLY A 195 2.88 3.47 -17.49
CA GLY A 195 1.45 3.80 -17.51
C GLY A 195 0.66 3.14 -16.37
N VAL A 196 1.01 1.91 -15.97
CA VAL A 196 0.40 1.27 -14.78
C VAL A 196 0.70 2.07 -13.51
N LEU A 197 1.95 2.48 -13.31
CA LEU A 197 2.36 3.26 -12.14
C LEU A 197 1.74 4.68 -12.15
N ASP A 198 1.44 5.27 -13.31
CA ASP A 198 0.70 6.54 -13.42
C ASP A 198 -0.71 6.42 -12.83
N VAL A 199 -1.34 5.26 -12.98
CA VAL A 199 -2.68 4.99 -12.47
C VAL A 199 -2.65 4.57 -10.99
N LEU A 200 -1.82 3.57 -10.66
CA LEU A 200 -1.80 2.97 -9.32
C LEU A 200 -0.94 3.74 -8.31
N GLY A 201 -0.11 4.68 -8.79
CA GLY A 201 0.95 5.32 -7.99
C GLY A 201 2.19 4.43 -7.92
N ASP A 202 3.23 4.90 -7.22
CA ASP A 202 4.51 4.18 -7.07
C ASP A 202 4.36 2.97 -6.14
N ALA A 203 3.51 2.01 -6.56
CA ALA A 203 3.12 0.81 -5.82
C ALA A 203 3.47 -0.45 -6.65
N PRO A 204 4.75 -0.83 -6.76
CA PRO A 204 5.21 -1.87 -7.69
C PRO A 204 4.58 -3.24 -7.44
N PHE A 205 4.30 -3.61 -6.18
CA PHE A 205 3.65 -4.90 -5.90
C PHE A 205 2.19 -4.92 -6.32
N LEU A 206 1.46 -3.81 -6.25
CA LEU A 206 0.11 -3.70 -6.83
C LEU A 206 0.17 -3.69 -8.36
N ALA A 207 1.15 -2.98 -8.92
CA ALA A 207 1.37 -2.94 -10.36
C ALA A 207 1.68 -4.33 -10.94
N ALA A 208 2.41 -5.17 -10.20
CA ALA A 208 2.74 -6.53 -10.62
C ALA A 208 1.51 -7.46 -10.79
N GLU A 209 0.38 -7.13 -10.17
CA GLU A 209 -0.88 -7.88 -10.28
C GLU A 209 -1.81 -7.30 -11.36
N ALA A 210 -1.45 -6.14 -11.89
CA ALA A 210 -2.26 -5.41 -12.86
C ALA A 210 -1.98 -5.86 -14.30
N ASP A 211 -2.98 -5.70 -15.18
CA ASP A 211 -2.79 -5.87 -16.61
C ASP A 211 -2.07 -4.63 -17.19
N PRO A 212 -0.85 -4.80 -17.75
CA PRO A 212 -0.04 -3.69 -18.24
C PRO A 212 -0.57 -3.05 -19.53
N LYS A 213 -1.66 -3.57 -20.11
CA LYS A 213 -2.37 -2.96 -21.24
C LYS A 213 -3.68 -2.31 -20.82
N ALA A 214 -4.48 -3.00 -20.01
CA ALA A 214 -5.79 -2.52 -19.61
C ALA A 214 -5.72 -1.31 -18.67
N ILE A 215 -4.83 -1.32 -17.69
CA ILE A 215 -4.71 -0.22 -16.71
C ILE A 215 -4.26 1.11 -17.33
N PRO A 216 -3.20 1.17 -18.17
CA PRO A 216 -2.84 2.39 -18.87
C PRO A 216 -3.93 2.91 -19.80
N ALA A 217 -4.62 2.01 -20.52
CA ALA A 217 -5.74 2.38 -21.39
C ALA A 217 -6.90 3.03 -20.60
N LEU A 218 -7.26 2.45 -19.45
CA LEU A 218 -8.25 3.02 -18.54
C LEU A 218 -7.81 4.39 -18.00
N GLY A 219 -6.53 4.55 -17.67
CA GLY A 219 -5.94 5.80 -17.24
C GLY A 219 -6.04 6.90 -18.29
N ALA A 220 -5.68 6.56 -19.54
CA ALA A 220 -5.76 7.48 -20.68
C ALA A 220 -7.23 7.89 -20.99
N GLU A 221 -8.16 6.93 -21.00
CA GLU A 221 -9.60 7.20 -21.17
C GLU A 221 -10.13 8.12 -20.07
N THR A 222 -9.75 7.83 -18.82
CA THR A 222 -10.19 8.62 -17.66
C THR A 222 -9.67 10.06 -17.73
N ARG A 223 -8.38 10.24 -18.05
CA ARG A 223 -7.76 11.57 -18.22
C ARG A 223 -8.46 12.37 -19.32
N ARG A 224 -8.69 11.75 -20.48
CA ARG A 224 -9.41 12.40 -21.59
C ARG A 224 -10.81 12.84 -21.14
N ALA A 225 -11.57 12.00 -20.45
CA ALA A 225 -12.90 12.36 -19.98
C ALA A 225 -12.86 13.55 -18.99
N LEU A 226 -11.87 13.63 -18.12
CA LEU A 226 -11.69 14.76 -17.19
C LEU A 226 -11.37 16.06 -17.96
N GLU A 227 -10.51 16.00 -18.95
CA GLU A 227 -10.17 17.13 -19.82
C GLU A 227 -11.37 17.61 -20.63
N GLU A 228 -12.19 16.69 -21.15
CA GLU A 228 -13.43 17.00 -21.87
C GLU A 228 -14.48 17.66 -20.94
N ILE A 229 -14.62 17.18 -19.69
CA ILE A 229 -15.51 17.81 -18.69
C ILE A 229 -15.03 19.23 -18.36
N GLU A 230 -13.73 19.39 -18.09
CA GLU A 230 -13.14 20.70 -17.81
C GLU A 230 -13.30 21.66 -18.99
N ALA A 231 -13.16 21.17 -20.21
CA ALA A 231 -13.40 21.94 -21.44
C ALA A 231 -14.89 22.23 -21.70
N GLY A 232 -15.82 21.61 -20.97
CA GLY A 232 -17.26 21.68 -21.21
C GLY A 232 -17.70 20.94 -22.47
N ALA A 233 -16.88 20.01 -22.96
CA ALA A 233 -17.15 19.18 -24.13
C ALA A 233 -17.88 17.87 -23.79
N ALA A 234 -17.81 17.42 -22.53
CA ALA A 234 -18.53 16.25 -22.04
C ALA A 234 -19.54 16.64 -20.95
N ASP A 235 -20.67 15.93 -20.94
CA ASP A 235 -21.70 16.13 -19.91
C ASP A 235 -21.33 15.41 -18.61
N PRO A 236 -21.29 16.13 -17.45
CA PRO A 236 -21.00 15.55 -16.14
C PRO A 236 -21.93 14.39 -15.76
N VAL A 237 -23.21 14.44 -16.09
CA VAL A 237 -24.22 13.44 -15.69
C VAL A 237 -23.96 12.11 -16.41
N THR A 238 -23.85 12.14 -17.73
CA THR A 238 -23.59 10.92 -18.53
C THR A 238 -22.25 10.28 -18.19
N THR A 239 -21.24 11.10 -17.91
CA THR A 239 -19.93 10.59 -17.50
C THR A 239 -19.99 9.96 -16.10
N ALA A 240 -20.74 10.55 -15.15
CA ALA A 240 -20.93 9.99 -13.81
C ALA A 240 -21.65 8.64 -13.86
N GLU A 241 -22.69 8.49 -14.66
CA GLU A 241 -23.40 7.22 -14.85
C GLU A 241 -22.49 6.13 -15.44
N ARG A 242 -21.66 6.46 -16.42
CA ARG A 242 -20.69 5.53 -17.00
C ARG A 242 -19.66 5.07 -15.97
N TRP A 243 -19.07 6.00 -15.18
CA TRP A 243 -18.06 5.67 -14.19
C TRP A 243 -18.61 4.91 -13.00
N HIS A 244 -19.87 5.15 -12.63
CA HIS A 244 -20.53 4.40 -11.58
C HIS A 244 -20.63 2.89 -11.90
N ARG A 245 -20.77 2.54 -13.18
CA ARG A 245 -21.01 1.15 -13.63
C ARG A 245 -19.75 0.31 -13.76
N SER A 246 -18.56 0.92 -13.94
CA SER A 246 -17.32 0.19 -14.17
C SER A 246 -16.11 0.92 -13.62
N GLU A 247 -15.25 0.17 -12.93
CA GLU A 247 -13.92 0.58 -12.46
C GLU A 247 -13.89 1.89 -11.65
N THR A 248 -14.96 2.18 -10.91
CA THR A 248 -15.13 3.44 -10.15
C THR A 248 -13.91 3.75 -9.27
N ALA A 249 -13.39 2.76 -8.54
CA ALA A 249 -12.26 2.94 -7.63
C ALA A 249 -10.96 3.34 -8.37
N LEU A 250 -10.68 2.69 -9.50
CA LEU A 250 -9.51 2.99 -10.34
C LEU A 250 -9.65 4.36 -11.02
N ARG A 251 -10.83 4.67 -11.54
CA ARG A 251 -11.11 5.98 -12.16
C ARG A 251 -10.99 7.13 -11.16
N LEU A 252 -11.47 6.96 -9.92
CA LEU A 252 -11.26 7.94 -8.85
C LEU A 252 -9.79 8.07 -8.48
N LYS A 253 -9.02 6.97 -8.48
CA LYS A 253 -7.57 7.03 -8.26
C LYS A 253 -6.86 7.80 -9.37
N CYS A 254 -7.21 7.57 -10.63
CA CYS A 254 -6.71 8.36 -11.76
C CYS A 254 -7.06 9.85 -11.62
N PHE A 255 -8.28 10.16 -11.19
CA PHE A 255 -8.73 11.53 -10.97
C PHE A 255 -7.91 12.21 -9.86
N GLU A 256 -7.70 11.53 -8.73
CA GLU A 256 -6.86 12.03 -7.64
C GLU A 256 -5.43 12.31 -8.11
N ASN A 257 -4.82 11.39 -8.88
CA ASN A 257 -3.48 11.56 -9.44
C ASN A 257 -3.43 12.75 -10.41
N TRP A 258 -4.40 12.84 -11.33
CA TRP A 258 -4.50 13.94 -12.31
C TRP A 258 -4.63 15.33 -11.62
N LEU A 259 -5.41 15.45 -10.53
CA LEU A 259 -5.49 16.66 -9.72
C LEU A 259 -4.16 16.95 -9.02
N THR A 260 -3.53 15.93 -8.46
CA THR A 260 -2.24 16.06 -7.77
C THR A 260 -1.15 16.57 -8.71
N ASP A 261 -1.09 16.06 -9.93
CA ASP A 261 -0.14 16.50 -10.96
C ASP A 261 -0.37 17.97 -11.34
N ARG A 262 -1.64 18.38 -11.45
CA ARG A 262 -1.99 19.78 -11.72
C ARG A 262 -1.65 20.72 -10.58
N ILE A 263 -1.80 20.27 -9.34
CA ILE A 263 -1.41 21.06 -8.16
C ILE A 263 0.11 21.17 -8.07
N ARG A 264 0.85 20.08 -8.35
CA ARG A 264 2.31 20.01 -8.21
C ARG A 264 3.09 20.56 -9.41
N GLY A 265 2.57 20.39 -10.60
CA GLY A 265 3.27 20.73 -11.86
C GLY A 265 3.87 22.14 -11.87
N PRO A 266 3.13 23.16 -11.46
CA PRO A 266 3.64 24.53 -11.41
C PRO A 266 4.80 24.74 -10.43
N PHE A 267 4.84 23.98 -9.32
CA PHE A 267 5.89 24.08 -8.30
C PHE A 267 7.16 23.33 -8.69
N LEU A 268 7.02 22.26 -9.50
CA LEU A 268 8.18 21.49 -9.99
C LEU A 268 8.88 22.19 -11.15
N SER A 269 8.19 23.06 -11.89
CA SER A 269 8.73 23.82 -13.01
C SER A 269 9.40 25.13 -12.60
N ALA A 270 9.29 25.53 -11.34
CA ALA A 270 9.93 26.76 -10.82
C ALA A 270 11.41 26.51 -10.50
N PRO A 271 12.34 27.40 -10.90
CA PRO A 271 13.75 27.29 -10.51
C PRO A 271 13.88 27.30 -9.00
N SER A 272 14.75 26.40 -8.51
CA SER A 272 14.99 26.19 -7.07
C SER A 272 15.46 27.51 -6.43
N GLY A 273 14.61 28.15 -5.65
CA GLY A 273 14.96 29.33 -4.86
C GLY A 273 13.96 30.49 -4.85
N GLU A 274 12.97 30.53 -5.76
CA GLU A 274 12.14 31.73 -5.94
C GLU A 274 10.70 31.65 -5.42
N ILE A 275 10.27 30.56 -4.79
CA ILE A 275 8.90 30.49 -4.25
C ILE A 275 8.85 31.17 -2.88
N ARG A 276 8.93 32.51 -2.83
CA ARG A 276 8.77 33.30 -1.60
C ARG A 276 7.58 34.26 -1.60
N SER A 277 6.82 34.37 -2.69
CA SER A 277 5.59 35.18 -2.70
C SER A 277 4.58 34.70 -3.75
N ALA A 278 3.31 34.99 -3.49
CA ALA A 278 2.18 34.71 -4.38
C ALA A 278 2.30 35.34 -5.78
N ALA A 279 3.25 36.26 -5.98
CA ALA A 279 3.50 36.94 -7.25
C ALA A 279 4.23 36.07 -8.29
N HIS A 280 4.75 34.89 -7.91
CA HIS A 280 5.54 34.00 -8.78
C HIS A 280 4.79 32.74 -9.23
N LEU A 281 3.46 32.73 -9.08
CA LEU A 281 2.63 31.63 -9.64
C LEU A 281 2.65 31.69 -11.17
N PRO A 282 2.80 30.54 -11.87
CA PRO A 282 2.72 30.50 -13.33
C PRO A 282 1.45 31.14 -13.86
N ARG A 283 1.54 31.80 -15.03
CA ARG A 283 0.39 32.44 -15.69
C ARG A 283 -0.75 31.45 -15.82
N GLY A 284 -1.92 31.75 -15.21
CA GLY A 284 -3.12 30.91 -15.23
C GLY A 284 -3.43 30.16 -13.92
N LEU A 285 -2.55 30.22 -12.91
CA LEU A 285 -2.81 29.72 -11.57
C LEU A 285 -2.92 30.86 -10.57
N SER A 286 -4.13 31.07 -10.04
CA SER A 286 -4.32 31.93 -8.86
C SER A 286 -4.33 31.05 -7.61
N ILE A 287 -4.05 31.65 -6.42
CA ILE A 287 -4.19 30.95 -5.13
C ILE A 287 -5.59 30.38 -4.95
N MET A 288 -6.61 31.07 -5.46
CA MET A 288 -8.00 30.60 -5.43
C MET A 288 -8.20 29.32 -6.24
N ASN A 289 -7.55 29.20 -7.41
CA ASN A 289 -7.65 27.99 -8.25
C ASN A 289 -6.96 26.79 -7.58
N ILE A 290 -5.82 27.01 -6.92
CA ILE A 290 -5.12 25.93 -6.18
C ILE A 290 -5.99 25.44 -5.02
N ARG A 291 -6.60 26.34 -4.26
CA ARG A 291 -7.49 25.96 -3.16
C ARG A 291 -8.68 25.13 -3.64
N SER A 292 -9.32 25.55 -4.71
CA SER A 292 -10.44 24.81 -5.31
C SER A 292 -10.02 23.42 -5.83
N LEU A 293 -8.81 23.30 -6.40
CA LEU A 293 -8.26 22.00 -6.81
C LEU A 293 -7.96 21.08 -5.62
N ILE A 294 -7.47 21.63 -4.50
CA ILE A 294 -7.26 20.88 -3.26
C ILE A 294 -8.59 20.39 -2.70
N GLU A 295 -9.60 21.26 -2.59
CA GLU A 295 -10.94 20.90 -2.11
C GLU A 295 -11.59 19.81 -3.00
N LEU A 296 -11.38 19.90 -4.32
CA LEU A 296 -11.84 18.86 -5.25
C LEU A 296 -11.09 17.53 -5.04
N ALA A 297 -9.77 17.57 -4.84
CA ALA A 297 -8.96 16.39 -4.58
C ALA A 297 -9.35 15.71 -3.25
N GLU A 298 -9.68 16.49 -2.23
CA GLU A 298 -10.23 15.99 -0.96
C GLU A 298 -11.56 15.30 -1.18
N GLY A 299 -12.49 15.92 -1.92
CA GLY A 299 -13.78 15.32 -2.25
C GLY A 299 -13.66 14.01 -3.05
N VAL A 300 -12.71 13.92 -3.99
CA VAL A 300 -12.41 12.68 -4.73
C VAL A 300 -11.88 11.59 -3.79
N ARG A 301 -11.00 11.95 -2.86
CA ARG A 301 -10.43 11.03 -1.86
C ARG A 301 -11.50 10.52 -0.90
N ASP A 302 -12.38 11.40 -0.43
CA ASP A 302 -13.48 11.06 0.47
C ASP A 302 -14.46 10.10 -0.21
N LEU A 303 -14.86 10.37 -1.45
CA LEU A 303 -15.70 9.45 -2.21
C LEU A 303 -15.02 8.09 -2.39
N ARG A 304 -13.74 8.07 -2.76
CA ARG A 304 -12.99 6.82 -2.93
C ARG A 304 -12.89 6.00 -1.64
N SER A 305 -12.71 6.67 -0.48
CA SER A 305 -12.65 6.01 0.83
C SER A 305 -14.01 5.47 1.29
N SER A 306 -15.10 6.04 0.78
CA SER A 306 -16.48 5.72 1.15
C SER A 306 -17.18 4.78 0.14
N LEU A 307 -16.45 4.16 -0.79
CA LEU A 307 -17.06 3.28 -1.81
C LEU A 307 -17.75 2.04 -1.22
N ASP A 308 -17.41 1.64 0.01
CA ASP A 308 -18.06 0.49 0.68
C ASP A 308 -19.31 0.91 1.47
N VAL A 309 -19.57 2.21 1.59
CA VAL A 309 -20.78 2.71 2.24
C VAL A 309 -21.91 2.79 1.21
N PRO A 310 -23.17 2.49 1.57
CA PRO A 310 -24.31 2.64 0.67
C PRO A 310 -24.58 4.13 0.37
N LEU A 311 -23.88 4.65 -0.64
CA LEU A 311 -24.02 6.03 -1.15
C LEU A 311 -24.54 6.00 -2.59
N ASN A 312 -25.26 7.04 -2.96
CA ASN A 312 -25.57 7.28 -4.39
C ASN A 312 -24.28 7.74 -5.11
N ARG A 313 -23.50 6.75 -5.59
CA ARG A 313 -22.21 6.98 -6.24
C ARG A 313 -22.30 7.82 -7.50
N SER A 314 -23.40 7.66 -8.28
CA SER A 314 -23.61 8.43 -9.50
C SER A 314 -23.77 9.91 -9.17
N LEU A 315 -24.60 10.25 -8.18
CA LEU A 315 -24.80 11.63 -7.73
C LEU A 315 -23.51 12.25 -7.15
N ALA A 316 -22.75 11.47 -6.36
CA ALA A 316 -21.49 11.94 -5.80
C ALA A 316 -20.45 12.25 -6.90
N LEU A 317 -20.33 11.38 -7.92
CA LEU A 317 -19.49 11.61 -9.09
C LEU A 317 -19.93 12.85 -9.87
N GLU A 318 -21.24 13.00 -10.11
CA GLU A 318 -21.81 14.16 -10.80
C GLU A 318 -21.43 15.47 -10.10
N LEU A 319 -21.55 15.53 -8.78
CA LEU A 319 -21.17 16.71 -7.99
C LEU A 319 -19.67 17.05 -8.16
N LEU A 320 -18.79 16.06 -8.15
CA LEU A 320 -17.35 16.27 -8.39
C LEU A 320 -17.08 16.78 -9.81
N PHE A 321 -17.75 16.22 -10.82
CA PHE A 321 -17.60 16.66 -12.20
C PHE A 321 -18.17 18.06 -12.46
N ARG A 322 -19.28 18.41 -11.84
CA ARG A 322 -19.83 19.79 -11.90
C ARG A 322 -18.87 20.80 -11.26
N ARG A 323 -18.23 20.44 -10.13
CA ARG A 323 -17.17 21.25 -9.52
C ARG A 323 -15.97 21.40 -10.45
N LEU A 324 -15.54 20.33 -11.11
CA LEU A 324 -14.47 20.39 -12.10
C LEU A 324 -14.82 21.32 -13.27
N ALA A 325 -16.01 21.18 -13.84
CA ALA A 325 -16.48 22.03 -14.94
C ALA A 325 -16.55 23.53 -14.56
N SER A 326 -16.92 23.86 -13.30
CA SER A 326 -17.01 25.25 -12.82
C SER A 326 -15.65 25.94 -12.66
N GLN A 327 -14.53 25.18 -12.55
CA GLN A 327 -13.18 25.75 -12.48
C GLN A 327 -12.82 26.63 -13.70
N ARG A 328 -13.37 26.30 -14.86
CA ARG A 328 -13.15 27.07 -16.10
C ARG A 328 -13.74 28.48 -16.04
N GLN A 329 -14.88 28.67 -15.37
CA GLN A 329 -15.52 29.96 -15.27
C GLN A 329 -14.73 30.95 -14.42
N ALA A 330 -14.11 30.45 -13.35
CA ALA A 330 -13.25 31.22 -12.46
C ALA A 330 -11.90 31.66 -13.09
N SER A 331 -11.47 30.99 -14.18
CA SER A 331 -10.21 31.33 -14.87
C SER A 331 -10.38 32.37 -15.99
N ARG A 332 -11.61 32.75 -16.31
CA ARG A 332 -11.94 33.71 -17.40
C ARG A 332 -12.49 35.08 -16.90
N GLY A 333 -12.70 35.24 -15.62
CA GLY A 333 -13.04 36.49 -14.94
C GLY A 333 -11.81 36.99 -14.14
#